data_adb4163bed4c1f1bf157244df17b5a0a
#
_entry.id   adb4163bed4c1f1bf157244df17b5a0a
#
_cell.length_a   1.000
_cell.length_b   1.000
_cell.length_c   1.000
_cell.angle_alpha   90.00
_cell.angle_beta   90.00
_cell.angle_gamma   90.00
#
_symmetry.space_group_name_H-M   'P 1'
#
loop_
_entity.id
_entity.type
_entity.pdbx_description
1 polymer ?
#
loop_
_entity_poly.entity_id
_entity_poly.type
_entity_poly.pdbx_seq_one_letter_code
_entity_poly.pdbx_strand_id
1 'polypeptide(L)'
;MTKYIFVTGGVVSGLGKGITAASLGRLLKARGLKVAAQKLDPYINVDPGTMSPYQHGEVYVTEDGAETDLDLGHYERFIDEDLNKYSNLTTGKVYWNVLNKERRGEYLGETVQVIPHITNEIKDFIYSVGSKTNADVVITEVGGTTGDIESQPFLEAIRQVGLEVGRENALYIHVTLVPYLHGSEEHKTKPTQHS
;
A
#
# COMPACT_ATOMS: atom_id res chain seq x y z
N MET A 1 8.78 -14.62 12.65
CA MET A 1 9.03 -13.23 12.21
C MET A 1 8.19 -12.99 10.97
N THR A 2 7.39 -11.93 10.94
CA THR A 2 6.51 -11.60 9.82
C THR A 2 7.34 -11.24 8.58
N LYS A 3 6.93 -11.73 7.41
CA LYS A 3 7.50 -11.38 6.11
C LYS A 3 6.65 -10.28 5.46
N TYR A 4 7.27 -9.37 4.73
CA TYR A 4 6.61 -8.24 4.07
C TYR A 4 6.75 -8.34 2.56
N ILE A 5 5.64 -8.23 1.85
CA ILE A 5 5.62 -8.21 0.39
C ILE A 5 5.00 -6.88 -0.04
N PHE A 6 5.77 -6.08 -0.78
CA PHE A 6 5.33 -4.79 -1.28
C PHE A 6 5.00 -4.90 -2.76
N VAL A 7 3.77 -4.53 -3.13
CA VAL A 7 3.31 -4.53 -4.52
C VAL A 7 3.18 -3.09 -4.99
N THR A 8 3.99 -2.73 -5.99
CA THR A 8 4.00 -1.39 -6.59
C THR A 8 3.63 -1.46 -8.07
N GLY A 9 3.28 -0.34 -8.68
CA GLY A 9 2.98 -0.27 -10.11
C GLY A 9 3.76 0.81 -10.83
N GLY A 10 4.04 0.58 -12.10
CA GLY A 10 4.77 1.52 -12.93
C GLY A 10 4.20 1.66 -14.34
N VAL A 11 4.63 2.69 -15.05
CA VAL A 11 4.28 3.07 -16.41
C VAL A 11 2.84 3.57 -16.56
N VAL A 12 1.83 2.77 -16.18
CA VAL A 12 0.41 3.12 -16.33
C VAL A 12 -0.41 2.44 -15.24
N SER A 13 -1.54 3.05 -14.86
CA SER A 13 -2.51 2.48 -13.92
C SER A 13 -3.32 1.33 -14.55
N GLY A 14 -4.02 0.55 -13.72
CA GLY A 14 -4.92 -0.50 -14.20
C GLY A 14 -4.24 -1.79 -14.67
N LEU A 15 -2.97 -2.00 -14.37
CA LEU A 15 -2.22 -3.21 -14.74
C LEU A 15 -2.50 -4.42 -13.85
N GLY A 16 -3.27 -4.27 -12.79
CA GLY A 16 -3.68 -5.38 -11.94
C GLY A 16 -2.80 -5.60 -10.71
N LYS A 17 -2.32 -4.53 -10.05
CA LYS A 17 -1.64 -4.63 -8.75
C LYS A 17 -2.51 -5.35 -7.71
N GLY A 18 -3.77 -4.90 -7.56
CA GLY A 18 -4.71 -5.47 -6.59
C GLY A 18 -4.97 -6.95 -6.81
N ILE A 19 -5.24 -7.36 -8.04
CA ILE A 19 -5.46 -8.78 -8.35
C ILE A 19 -4.18 -9.61 -8.16
N THR A 20 -3.01 -9.04 -8.41
CA THR A 20 -1.72 -9.69 -8.15
C THR A 20 -1.52 -9.91 -6.65
N ALA A 21 -1.75 -8.88 -5.83
CA ALA A 21 -1.66 -8.94 -4.38
C ALA A 21 -2.65 -9.96 -3.79
N ALA A 22 -3.93 -9.88 -4.20
CA ALA A 22 -4.98 -10.77 -3.74
C ALA A 22 -4.74 -12.23 -4.12
N SER A 23 -4.32 -12.49 -5.36
CA SER A 23 -4.02 -13.85 -5.84
C SER A 23 -2.84 -14.46 -5.12
N LEU A 24 -1.78 -13.67 -4.90
CA LEU A 24 -0.62 -14.11 -4.13
C LEU A 24 -1.02 -14.43 -2.69
N GLY A 25 -1.82 -13.58 -2.07
CA GLY A 25 -2.35 -13.82 -0.72
C GLY A 25 -3.12 -15.13 -0.63
N ARG A 26 -3.99 -15.41 -1.60
CA ARG A 26 -4.72 -16.68 -1.68
C ARG A 26 -3.78 -17.89 -1.79
N LEU A 27 -2.77 -17.79 -2.65
CA LEU A 27 -1.81 -18.89 -2.84
C LEU A 27 -0.97 -19.16 -1.58
N LEU A 28 -0.57 -18.10 -0.86
CA LEU A 28 0.15 -18.25 0.40
C LEU A 28 -0.74 -18.84 1.50
N LYS A 29 -2.01 -18.39 1.60
CA LYS A 29 -2.98 -18.97 2.52
C LYS A 29 -3.24 -20.45 2.22
N ALA A 30 -3.34 -20.83 0.94
CA ALA A 30 -3.50 -22.23 0.54
C ALA A 30 -2.32 -23.11 0.93
N ARG A 31 -1.16 -22.51 1.22
CA ARG A 31 0.03 -23.19 1.78
C ARG A 31 0.09 -23.20 3.29
N GLY A 32 -0.96 -22.75 3.96
CA GLY A 32 -1.08 -22.77 5.42
C GLY A 32 -0.49 -21.56 6.13
N LEU A 33 -0.11 -20.49 5.39
CA LEU A 33 0.39 -19.26 5.99
C LEU A 33 -0.78 -18.34 6.39
N LYS A 34 -0.62 -17.63 7.50
CA LYS A 34 -1.51 -16.53 7.86
C LYS A 34 -1.12 -15.28 7.09
N VAL A 35 -2.03 -14.78 6.28
CA VAL A 35 -1.80 -13.63 5.40
C VAL A 35 -2.66 -12.46 5.84
N ALA A 36 -2.05 -11.27 5.93
CA ALA A 36 -2.76 -10.01 6.06
C ALA A 36 -2.50 -9.14 4.83
N ALA A 37 -3.50 -8.36 4.42
CA ALA A 37 -3.39 -7.46 3.30
C ALA A 37 -3.60 -6.00 3.73
N GLN A 38 -2.85 -5.09 3.10
CA GLN A 38 -2.95 -3.64 3.29
C GLN A 38 -2.93 -2.92 1.95
N LYS A 39 -3.65 -1.80 1.91
CA LYS A 39 -3.64 -0.83 0.82
C LYS A 39 -3.14 0.52 1.33
N LEU A 40 -2.16 1.09 0.64
CA LEU A 40 -1.67 2.45 0.86
C LEU A 40 -2.12 3.33 -0.31
N ASP A 41 -3.01 4.26 -0.05
CA ASP A 41 -3.60 5.13 -1.07
C ASP A 41 -3.00 6.54 -1.02
N PRO A 42 -2.36 7.01 -2.11
CA PRO A 42 -1.61 8.27 -2.09
C PRO A 42 -2.48 9.52 -2.20
N TYR A 43 -3.81 9.42 -2.28
CA TYR A 43 -4.67 10.59 -2.32
C TYR A 43 -4.78 11.28 -0.95
N ILE A 44 -5.10 12.60 -0.98
CA ILE A 44 -5.13 13.47 0.23
C ILE A 44 -6.42 13.32 1.04
N ASN A 45 -7.45 12.68 0.51
CA ASN A 45 -8.67 12.40 1.28
C ASN A 45 -8.34 11.56 2.53
N VAL A 46 -8.99 11.87 3.65
CA VAL A 46 -8.81 11.11 4.90
C VAL A 46 -9.32 9.67 4.74
N ASP A 47 -10.44 9.53 4.07
CA ASP A 47 -11.04 8.26 3.66
C ASP A 47 -11.80 8.45 2.33
N PRO A 48 -12.27 7.38 1.68
CA PRO A 48 -12.99 7.48 0.42
C PRO A 48 -14.47 7.86 0.55
N GLY A 49 -15.02 8.00 1.77
CA GLY A 49 -16.45 8.20 2.00
C GLY A 49 -17.05 9.44 1.34
N THR A 50 -16.25 10.49 1.12
CA THR A 50 -16.67 11.72 0.43
C THR A 50 -16.26 11.77 -1.04
N MET A 51 -15.60 10.73 -1.56
CA MET A 51 -15.11 10.70 -2.93
C MET A 51 -16.22 10.34 -3.91
N SER A 52 -16.16 10.89 -5.12
CA SER A 52 -17.10 10.56 -6.17
C SER A 52 -16.94 9.12 -6.65
N PRO A 53 -18.00 8.30 -6.64
CA PRO A 53 -17.95 6.93 -7.15
C PRO A 53 -17.52 6.84 -8.62
N TYR A 54 -17.77 7.88 -9.42
CA TYR A 54 -17.35 7.94 -10.83
C TYR A 54 -15.84 8.08 -11.00
N GLN A 55 -15.13 8.59 -9.99
CA GLN A 55 -13.68 8.78 -10.04
C GLN A 55 -12.91 7.65 -9.36
N HIS A 56 -13.44 7.09 -8.28
CA HIS A 56 -12.73 6.13 -7.43
C HIS A 56 -13.44 4.79 -7.25
N GLY A 57 -14.62 4.62 -7.87
CA GLY A 57 -15.45 3.46 -7.63
C GLY A 57 -16.24 3.57 -6.32
N GLU A 58 -16.83 2.48 -5.91
CA GLU A 58 -17.64 2.40 -4.70
C GLU A 58 -16.76 2.31 -3.45
N VAL A 59 -17.26 2.86 -2.34
CA VAL A 59 -16.64 2.72 -1.02
C VAL A 59 -16.92 1.31 -0.51
N TYR A 60 -15.87 0.65 -0.01
CA TYR A 60 -15.98 -0.61 0.70
C TYR A 60 -15.94 -0.37 2.21
N VAL A 61 -16.89 -0.93 2.94
CA VAL A 61 -16.95 -0.81 4.41
C VAL A 61 -16.55 -2.14 5.03
N THR A 62 -15.51 -2.13 5.84
CA THR A 62 -15.04 -3.32 6.57
C THR A 62 -15.98 -3.68 7.72
N GLU A 63 -15.85 -4.88 8.29
CA GLU A 63 -16.71 -5.35 9.41
C GLU A 63 -16.64 -4.41 10.61
N ASP A 64 -15.51 -3.79 10.88
CA ASP A 64 -15.34 -2.81 11.97
C ASP A 64 -15.82 -1.38 11.61
N GLY A 65 -16.48 -1.21 10.46
CA GLY A 65 -17.11 0.03 10.03
C GLY A 65 -16.17 1.05 9.39
N ALA A 66 -14.94 0.67 9.02
CA ALA A 66 -14.03 1.58 8.34
C ALA A 66 -14.40 1.72 6.85
N GLU A 67 -14.52 2.96 6.39
CA GLU A 67 -14.67 3.28 4.96
C GLU A 67 -13.32 3.17 4.26
N THR A 68 -13.26 2.37 3.20
CA THR A 68 -12.02 2.00 2.54
C THR A 68 -12.19 1.94 1.02
N ASP A 69 -11.07 1.82 0.32
CA ASP A 69 -11.04 1.59 -1.11
C ASP A 69 -11.65 0.22 -1.47
N LEU A 70 -12.29 0.14 -2.65
CA LEU A 70 -12.95 -1.06 -3.14
C LEU A 70 -12.00 -2.27 -3.27
N ASP A 71 -10.71 -2.04 -3.46
CA ASP A 71 -9.70 -3.10 -3.55
C ASP A 71 -9.67 -3.98 -2.28
N LEU A 72 -10.05 -3.44 -1.13
CA LEU A 72 -10.13 -4.23 0.10
C LEU A 72 -11.19 -5.34 0.00
N GLY A 73 -12.30 -5.07 -0.66
CA GLY A 73 -13.32 -6.08 -0.95
C GLY A 73 -12.78 -7.21 -1.85
N HIS A 74 -11.90 -6.87 -2.78
CA HIS A 74 -11.22 -7.89 -3.59
C HIS A 74 -10.24 -8.72 -2.75
N TYR A 75 -9.50 -8.09 -1.83
CA TYR A 75 -8.60 -8.82 -0.93
C TYR A 75 -9.37 -9.79 -0.03
N GLU A 76 -10.44 -9.34 0.62
CA GLU A 76 -11.30 -10.22 1.43
C GLU A 76 -11.82 -11.39 0.62
N ARG A 77 -12.37 -11.12 -0.56
CA ARG A 77 -12.93 -12.15 -1.44
C ARG A 77 -11.93 -13.22 -1.86
N PHE A 78 -10.69 -12.82 -2.21
CA PHE A 78 -9.66 -13.76 -2.70
C PHE A 78 -8.93 -14.44 -1.56
N ILE A 79 -8.55 -13.70 -0.53
CA ILE A 79 -7.77 -14.21 0.60
C ILE A 79 -8.67 -14.97 1.57
N ASP A 80 -9.98 -14.65 1.59
CA ASP A 80 -10.97 -15.24 2.51
C ASP A 80 -10.58 -14.94 3.97
N GLU A 81 -10.34 -13.66 4.26
CA GLU A 81 -10.04 -13.11 5.58
C GLU A 81 -10.68 -11.74 5.70
N ASP A 82 -11.33 -11.46 6.82
CA ASP A 82 -11.91 -10.15 7.10
C ASP A 82 -10.81 -9.13 7.34
N LEU A 83 -10.91 -8.01 6.64
CA LEU A 83 -10.03 -6.86 6.81
C LEU A 83 -10.65 -5.84 7.78
N ASN A 84 -9.84 -4.89 8.19
CA ASN A 84 -10.24 -3.90 9.19
C ASN A 84 -9.56 -2.55 8.94
N LYS A 85 -9.80 -1.58 9.82
CA LYS A 85 -9.24 -0.22 9.73
C LYS A 85 -7.71 -0.14 9.64
N TYR A 86 -6.99 -1.20 9.96
CA TYR A 86 -5.54 -1.29 9.79
C TYR A 86 -5.12 -1.81 8.41
N SER A 87 -6.08 -2.06 7.55
CA SER A 87 -5.83 -2.57 6.20
C SER A 87 -5.84 -1.48 5.14
N ASN A 88 -6.26 -0.24 5.45
CA ASN A 88 -6.23 0.89 4.52
C ASN A 88 -5.68 2.17 5.15
N LEU A 89 -4.69 2.76 4.50
CA LEU A 89 -4.06 4.02 4.90
C LEU A 89 -4.02 4.98 3.72
N THR A 90 -4.56 6.18 3.90
CA THR A 90 -4.48 7.26 2.93
C THR A 90 -3.41 8.29 3.33
N THR A 91 -2.91 9.05 2.38
CA THR A 91 -2.05 10.21 2.67
C THR A 91 -2.74 11.16 3.64
N GLY A 92 -4.05 11.40 3.47
CA GLY A 92 -4.82 12.26 4.36
C GLY A 92 -4.78 11.79 5.82
N LYS A 93 -4.99 10.49 6.07
CA LYS A 93 -4.88 9.92 7.43
C LYS A 93 -3.47 10.11 8.02
N VAL A 94 -2.43 9.86 7.23
CA VAL A 94 -1.04 10.01 7.69
C VAL A 94 -0.77 11.45 8.13
N TYR A 95 -1.06 12.42 7.25
CA TYR A 95 -0.85 13.84 7.57
C TYR A 95 -1.73 14.30 8.73
N TRP A 96 -2.98 13.89 8.77
CA TRP A 96 -3.89 14.20 9.87
C TRP A 96 -3.33 13.74 11.22
N ASN A 97 -2.80 12.52 11.29
CA ASN A 97 -2.22 11.98 12.50
C ASN A 97 -0.96 12.75 12.92
N VAL A 98 -0.06 12.99 11.99
CA VAL A 98 1.20 13.72 12.25
C VAL A 98 0.92 15.16 12.69
N LEU A 99 0.01 15.87 12.01
CA LEU A 99 -0.35 17.23 12.37
C LEU A 99 -1.04 17.29 13.75
N ASN A 100 -1.88 16.33 14.08
CA ASN A 100 -2.48 16.25 15.42
C ASN A 100 -1.44 15.97 16.51
N LYS A 101 -0.46 15.11 16.26
CA LYS A 101 0.67 14.87 17.17
C LYS A 101 1.48 16.16 17.38
N GLU A 102 1.77 16.89 16.29
CA GLU A 102 2.47 18.18 16.35
C GLU A 102 1.67 19.18 17.22
N ARG A 103 0.38 19.36 16.95
CA ARG A 103 -0.46 20.28 17.74
C ARG A 103 -0.57 19.94 19.23
N ARG A 104 -0.43 18.68 19.59
CA ARG A 104 -0.37 18.22 20.99
C ARG A 104 1.04 18.33 21.61
N GLY A 105 2.04 18.75 20.83
CA GLY A 105 3.41 18.89 21.31
C GLY A 105 4.19 17.58 21.45
N GLU A 106 3.74 16.50 20.82
CA GLU A 106 4.37 15.18 20.94
C GLU A 106 5.77 15.12 20.33
N TYR A 107 6.12 16.07 19.45
CA TYR A 107 7.45 16.18 18.86
C TYR A 107 8.40 17.11 19.61
N LEU A 108 8.00 17.61 20.80
CA LEU A 108 8.85 18.37 21.73
C LEU A 108 9.57 19.58 21.11
N GLY A 109 8.98 20.21 20.09
CA GLY A 109 9.54 21.38 19.41
C GLY A 109 10.45 21.05 18.23
N GLU A 110 10.57 19.78 17.84
CA GLU A 110 11.30 19.41 16.63
C GLU A 110 10.61 19.95 15.36
N THR A 111 11.41 20.20 14.33
CA THR A 111 10.86 20.51 12.99
C THR A 111 10.28 19.25 12.37
N VAL A 112 8.95 19.21 12.20
CA VAL A 112 8.25 18.06 11.61
C VAL A 112 8.42 18.07 10.09
N GLN A 113 8.92 16.96 9.54
CA GLN A 113 9.27 16.82 8.11
C GLN A 113 8.68 15.53 7.54
N VAL A 114 8.65 15.42 6.19
CA VAL A 114 8.22 14.18 5.53
C VAL A 114 9.08 13.01 5.97
N ILE A 115 10.40 13.18 5.99
CA ILE A 115 11.34 12.23 6.57
C ILE A 115 11.94 12.91 7.82
N PRO A 116 11.82 12.29 9.01
CA PRO A 116 11.32 10.94 9.28
C PRO A 116 9.84 10.85 9.70
N HIS A 117 9.11 11.95 9.94
CA HIS A 117 7.84 11.91 10.67
C HIS A 117 6.70 11.26 9.89
N ILE A 118 6.50 11.64 8.62
CA ILE A 118 5.48 11.04 7.74
C ILE A 118 5.87 9.59 7.42
N THR A 119 7.14 9.34 7.09
CA THR A 119 7.60 7.98 6.77
C THR A 119 7.51 7.05 7.99
N ASN A 120 7.78 7.52 9.20
CA ASN A 120 7.62 6.73 10.41
C ASN A 120 6.15 6.38 10.66
N GLU A 121 5.23 7.34 10.51
CA GLU A 121 3.79 7.07 10.64
C GLU A 121 3.31 5.98 9.65
N ILE A 122 3.81 6.00 8.42
CA ILE A 122 3.51 4.97 7.42
C ILE A 122 4.11 3.62 7.83
N LYS A 123 5.37 3.59 8.29
CA LYS A 123 6.02 2.35 8.75
C LYS A 123 5.29 1.73 9.94
N ASP A 124 4.91 2.54 10.91
CA ASP A 124 4.16 2.09 12.09
C ASP A 124 2.84 1.42 11.67
N PHE A 125 2.16 2.00 10.68
CA PHE A 125 0.95 1.40 10.12
C PHE A 125 1.26 0.05 9.45
N ILE A 126 2.31 -0.04 8.62
CA ILE A 126 2.71 -1.29 7.95
C ILE A 126 2.99 -2.38 8.98
N TYR A 127 3.71 -2.06 10.06
CA TYR A 127 4.02 -3.02 11.11
C TYR A 127 2.80 -3.42 11.95
N SER A 128 1.86 -2.49 12.11
CA SER A 128 0.70 -2.68 13.01
C SER A 128 -0.16 -3.86 12.64
N VAL A 129 -0.41 -4.11 11.36
CA VAL A 129 -1.28 -5.22 10.94
C VAL A 129 -0.63 -6.56 11.23
N GLY A 130 0.67 -6.71 10.94
CA GLY A 130 1.40 -7.95 11.21
C GLY A 130 1.38 -8.33 12.70
N SER A 131 1.59 -7.34 13.58
CA SER A 131 1.57 -7.54 15.03
C SER A 131 0.17 -7.84 15.58
N LYS A 132 -0.87 -7.18 15.05
CA LYS A 132 -2.25 -7.35 15.54
C LYS A 132 -2.92 -8.63 15.06
N THR A 133 -2.57 -9.10 13.87
CA THR A 133 -3.17 -10.32 13.28
C THR A 133 -2.31 -11.57 13.51
N ASN A 134 -1.09 -11.43 14.03
CA ASN A 134 -0.08 -12.49 14.06
C ASN A 134 0.14 -13.12 12.67
N ALA A 135 0.16 -12.28 11.63
CA ALA A 135 0.35 -12.74 10.27
C ALA A 135 1.78 -13.23 10.03
N ASP A 136 1.91 -14.34 9.30
CA ASP A 136 3.20 -14.81 8.80
C ASP A 136 3.70 -13.92 7.66
N VAL A 137 2.76 -13.43 6.84
CA VAL A 137 3.03 -12.58 5.69
C VAL A 137 2.07 -11.39 5.66
N VAL A 138 2.61 -10.20 5.50
CA VAL A 138 1.87 -8.97 5.22
C VAL A 138 2.11 -8.57 3.77
N ILE A 139 1.04 -8.46 2.99
CA ILE A 139 1.08 -7.98 1.61
C ILE A 139 0.56 -6.54 1.62
N THR A 140 1.42 -5.60 1.24
CA THR A 140 1.09 -4.18 1.19
C THR A 140 1.12 -3.70 -0.26
N GLU A 141 -0.02 -3.31 -0.80
CA GLU A 141 -0.11 -2.67 -2.11
C GLU A 141 0.04 -1.16 -1.97
N VAL A 142 0.92 -0.57 -2.77
CA VAL A 142 1.02 0.88 -2.90
C VAL A 142 0.18 1.34 -4.10
N GLY A 143 -0.83 2.16 -3.83
CA GLY A 143 -1.69 2.77 -4.83
C GLY A 143 -0.93 3.75 -5.74
N GLY A 144 -1.56 4.10 -6.85
CA GLY A 144 -0.96 4.99 -7.84
C GLY A 144 0.11 4.32 -8.70
N THR A 145 0.87 5.16 -9.39
CA THR A 145 1.93 4.74 -10.32
C THR A 145 3.27 5.30 -9.83
N THR A 146 4.32 4.50 -9.85
CA THR A 146 5.67 4.95 -9.49
C THR A 146 6.06 6.13 -10.38
N GLY A 147 6.44 7.25 -9.75
CA GLY A 147 6.68 8.54 -10.41
C GLY A 147 5.66 9.61 -10.01
N ASP A 148 4.49 9.22 -9.50
CA ASP A 148 3.53 10.16 -8.92
C ASP A 148 4.12 10.77 -7.64
N ILE A 149 4.05 12.09 -7.52
CA ILE A 149 4.66 12.81 -6.39
C ILE A 149 4.03 12.42 -5.06
N GLU A 150 2.73 12.13 -5.07
CA GLU A 150 1.96 11.72 -3.90
C GLU A 150 2.39 10.37 -3.34
N SER A 151 2.94 9.50 -4.19
CA SER A 151 3.38 8.15 -3.78
C SER A 151 4.77 8.13 -3.12
N GLN A 152 5.56 9.20 -3.26
CA GLN A 152 6.96 9.22 -2.82
C GLN A 152 7.15 8.88 -1.33
N PRO A 153 6.37 9.42 -0.39
CA PRO A 153 6.53 9.08 1.03
C PRO A 153 6.25 7.59 1.31
N PHE A 154 5.31 6.98 0.60
CA PHE A 154 5.01 5.55 0.72
C PHE A 154 6.15 4.69 0.18
N LEU A 155 6.69 5.05 -1.00
CA LEU A 155 7.82 4.34 -1.60
C LEU A 155 9.06 4.42 -0.71
N GLU A 156 9.33 5.60 -0.12
CA GLU A 156 10.43 5.75 0.84
C GLU A 156 10.19 4.94 2.11
N ALA A 157 8.97 4.92 2.64
CA ALA A 157 8.63 4.13 3.83
C ALA A 157 8.85 2.64 3.61
N ILE A 158 8.36 2.07 2.50
CA ILE A 158 8.57 0.63 2.21
C ILE A 158 10.04 0.30 1.96
N ARG A 159 10.81 1.22 1.37
CA ARG A 159 12.26 1.07 1.25
C ARG A 159 12.93 0.96 2.61
N GLN A 160 12.54 1.83 3.57
CA GLN A 160 13.06 1.80 4.94
C GLN A 160 12.65 0.51 5.65
N VAL A 161 11.37 0.09 5.55
CA VAL A 161 10.93 -1.20 6.12
C VAL A 161 11.79 -2.35 5.62
N GLY A 162 12.06 -2.42 4.32
CA GLY A 162 12.90 -3.49 3.77
C GLY A 162 14.33 -3.51 4.31
N LEU A 163 14.89 -2.34 4.62
CA LEU A 163 16.21 -2.25 5.27
C LEU A 163 16.15 -2.69 6.75
N GLU A 164 15.11 -2.28 7.46
CA GLU A 164 14.93 -2.56 8.89
C GLU A 164 14.67 -4.05 9.16
N VAL A 165 13.82 -4.70 8.34
CA VAL A 165 13.48 -6.11 8.53
C VAL A 165 14.50 -7.07 7.92
N GLY A 166 15.36 -6.58 7.03
CA GLY A 166 16.36 -7.38 6.32
C GLY A 166 15.83 -8.02 5.03
N ARG A 167 16.74 -8.29 4.10
CA ARG A 167 16.41 -8.79 2.76
C ARG A 167 15.66 -10.11 2.76
N GLU A 168 15.91 -10.95 3.73
CA GLU A 168 15.25 -12.26 3.87
C GLU A 168 13.79 -12.14 4.33
N ASN A 169 13.37 -10.95 4.77
CA ASN A 169 12.03 -10.69 5.30
C ASN A 169 11.22 -9.71 4.45
N ALA A 170 11.79 -9.18 3.37
CA ALA A 170 11.11 -8.25 2.46
C ALA A 170 11.24 -8.67 0.99
N LEU A 171 10.12 -8.59 0.26
CA LEU A 171 10.05 -8.84 -1.17
C LEU A 171 9.32 -7.66 -1.85
N TYR A 172 9.83 -7.22 -3.00
CA TYR A 172 9.19 -6.19 -3.82
C TYR A 172 8.72 -6.80 -5.13
N ILE A 173 7.45 -6.56 -5.47
CA ILE A 173 6.83 -6.96 -6.73
C ILE A 173 6.42 -5.68 -7.46
N HIS A 174 7.03 -5.42 -8.61
CA HIS A 174 6.71 -4.27 -9.43
C HIS A 174 5.90 -4.69 -10.64
N VAL A 175 4.60 -4.36 -10.62
CA VAL A 175 3.67 -4.66 -11.72
C VAL A 175 3.76 -3.53 -12.73
N THR A 176 4.26 -3.83 -13.93
CA THR A 176 4.58 -2.81 -14.93
C THR A 176 4.25 -3.28 -16.35
N LEU A 177 4.25 -2.34 -17.29
CA LEU A 177 3.99 -2.58 -18.70
C LEU A 177 5.29 -2.52 -19.51
N VAL A 178 5.55 -3.53 -20.33
CA VAL A 178 6.53 -3.47 -21.41
C VAL A 178 5.76 -3.33 -22.73
N PRO A 179 5.60 -2.10 -23.26
CA PRO A 179 4.80 -1.90 -24.46
C PRO A 179 5.45 -2.53 -25.69
N TYR A 180 4.61 -3.14 -26.52
CA TYR A 180 4.97 -3.62 -27.86
C TYR A 180 4.49 -2.62 -28.90
N LEU A 181 5.39 -2.13 -29.77
CA LEU A 181 5.03 -1.20 -30.85
C LEU A 181 4.92 -1.96 -32.17
N HIS A 182 3.69 -2.07 -32.66
CA HIS A 182 3.40 -2.79 -33.91
C HIS A 182 4.11 -2.19 -35.13
N GLY A 183 4.30 -0.86 -35.16
CA GLY A 183 4.96 -0.20 -36.30
C GLY A 183 6.46 -0.49 -36.44
N SER A 184 7.14 -0.80 -35.34
CA SER A 184 8.58 -1.19 -35.34
C SER A 184 8.79 -2.66 -34.95
N GLU A 185 7.71 -3.38 -34.68
CA GLU A 185 7.73 -4.81 -34.31
C GLU A 185 8.66 -5.14 -33.14
N GLU A 186 8.71 -4.26 -32.14
CA GLU A 186 9.64 -4.43 -31.00
C GLU A 186 9.01 -4.04 -29.67
N HIS A 187 9.52 -4.65 -28.58
CA HIS A 187 9.22 -4.24 -27.21
C HIS A 187 10.07 -3.03 -26.81
N LYS A 188 9.44 -2.07 -26.14
CA LYS A 188 10.10 -0.89 -25.59
C LYS A 188 10.20 -1.03 -24.07
N THR A 189 11.41 -1.19 -23.56
CA THR A 189 11.66 -1.41 -22.14
C THR A 189 11.97 -0.13 -21.36
N LYS A 190 12.27 0.96 -22.05
CA LYS A 190 12.70 2.22 -21.44
C LYS A 190 11.67 2.79 -20.44
N PRO A 191 10.35 2.83 -20.72
CA PRO A 191 9.36 3.28 -19.74
C PRO A 191 9.38 2.45 -18.45
N THR A 192 9.52 1.14 -18.57
CA THR A 192 9.62 0.21 -17.45
C THR A 192 10.90 0.42 -16.64
N GLN A 193 12.03 0.67 -17.30
CA GLN A 193 13.31 0.94 -16.63
C GLN A 193 13.28 2.25 -15.84
N HIS A 194 12.46 3.22 -16.23
CA HIS A 194 12.31 4.51 -15.56
C HIS A 194 11.34 4.45 -14.38
N SER A 195 10.48 3.47 -14.30
CA SER A 195 9.56 3.27 -13.19
C SER A 195 10.16 2.38 -12.11
#